data_94a39cb5a2f3afddafeee40a6965fb2e
#
_entry.id   94a39cb5a2f3afddafeee40a6965fb2e
#
_cell.length_a   1.000
_cell.length_b   1.000
_cell.length_c   1.000
_cell.angle_alpha   90.00
_cell.angle_beta   90.00
_cell.angle_gamma   90.00
#
_symmetry.space_group_name_H-M   'P 1'
#
loop_
_entity.id
_entity.type
_entity.pdbx_description
1 polymer ?
#
loop_
_entity_poly.entity_id
_entity_poly.type
_entity_poly.pdbx_seq_one_letter_code
_entity_poly.pdbx_strand_id
1 'polypeptide(L)'
;MNALRAFLVFLLGCCLCGVKVNASKMDLWDFGRMISHKGYSRWDYYGYGCWCGPGAYGNEFLDSTDYCCKTHDECYDSVQNSNCSPYWASYKYDRLSNGQLQCTDAHGTCGRKVCECDKAAADCFEANRGTYKSWLRGLSNDDRRRLCNRAYIRQGYWS
;
A
#
# COMPACT_ATOMS: atom_id res chain seq x y z
N MET A 1 -18.79 -64.11 -4.15
CA MET A 1 -17.43 -63.75 -4.64
C MET A 1 -17.51 -62.36 -5.24
N ASN A 2 -16.84 -61.44 -4.58
CA ASN A 2 -16.29 -60.16 -5.05
C ASN A 2 -17.17 -58.91 -5.18
N ALA A 3 -17.88 -58.54 -4.11
CA ALA A 3 -18.34 -57.13 -3.95
C ALA A 3 -17.41 -56.29 -3.01
N LEU A 4 -16.34 -56.88 -2.49
CA LEU A 4 -15.47 -56.25 -1.48
C LEU A 4 -14.18 -55.67 -2.04
N ARG A 5 -13.92 -55.82 -3.36
CA ARG A 5 -12.69 -55.26 -4.00
C ARG A 5 -12.87 -53.97 -4.76
N ALA A 6 -14.10 -53.48 -4.95
CA ALA A 6 -14.37 -52.26 -5.68
C ALA A 6 -14.38 -51.00 -4.77
N PHE A 7 -14.39 -51.16 -3.44
CA PHE A 7 -14.48 -50.01 -2.51
C PHE A 7 -13.10 -49.50 -2.02
N LEU A 8 -12.02 -50.22 -2.29
CA LEU A 8 -10.68 -49.80 -1.80
C LEU A 8 -9.86 -48.99 -2.80
N VAL A 9 -10.33 -48.83 -4.04
CA VAL A 9 -9.58 -48.07 -5.07
C VAL A 9 -10.08 -46.61 -5.18
N PHE A 10 -11.24 -46.29 -4.56
CA PHE A 10 -11.80 -44.93 -4.62
C PHE A 10 -11.32 -44.01 -3.48
N LEU A 11 -10.59 -44.49 -2.49
CA LEU A 11 -10.12 -43.70 -1.35
C LEU A 11 -8.65 -43.25 -1.44
N LEU A 12 -7.92 -43.61 -2.50
CA LEU A 12 -6.52 -43.24 -2.68
C LEU A 12 -6.29 -42.21 -3.79
N GLY A 13 -7.36 -41.73 -4.44
CA GLY A 13 -7.28 -40.75 -5.55
C GLY A 13 -7.56 -39.30 -5.18
N CYS A 14 -7.85 -38.95 -3.92
CA CYS A 14 -8.31 -37.62 -3.55
C CYS A 14 -7.35 -36.84 -2.62
N CYS A 15 -6.05 -37.12 -2.69
CA CYS A 15 -5.11 -36.49 -1.77
C CYS A 15 -3.87 -35.93 -2.47
N LEU A 16 -4.02 -35.23 -3.61
CA LEU A 16 -2.95 -34.40 -4.18
C LEU A 16 -3.49 -33.18 -4.94
N CYS A 17 -4.66 -32.65 -4.62
CA CYS A 17 -4.93 -31.28 -4.91
C CYS A 17 -4.42 -30.44 -3.73
N GLY A 18 -3.12 -30.33 -3.66
CA GLY A 18 -2.46 -29.30 -2.88
C GLY A 18 -2.86 -27.96 -3.47
N VAL A 19 -3.98 -27.40 -3.01
CA VAL A 19 -4.28 -25.98 -3.19
C VAL A 19 -3.13 -25.27 -2.51
N LYS A 20 -2.14 -24.87 -3.29
CA LYS A 20 -1.19 -23.85 -2.87
C LYS A 20 -2.03 -22.59 -2.69
N VAL A 21 -2.53 -22.38 -1.49
CA VAL A 21 -2.97 -21.06 -1.07
C VAL A 21 -1.68 -20.23 -1.03
N ASN A 22 -1.33 -19.65 -2.17
CA ASN A 22 -0.45 -18.53 -2.16
C ASN A 22 -1.21 -17.46 -1.37
N ALA A 23 -0.92 -17.38 -0.09
CA ALA A 23 -1.21 -16.18 0.67
C ALA A 23 -0.39 -15.08 -0.04
N SER A 24 -1.02 -14.38 -0.97
CA SER A 24 -0.47 -13.16 -1.52
C SER A 24 -0.34 -12.22 -0.33
N LYS A 25 0.87 -12.10 0.17
CA LYS A 25 1.19 -11.10 1.18
C LYS A 25 0.90 -9.78 0.52
N MET A 26 0.07 -9.00 1.19
CA MET A 26 -0.31 -7.70 0.73
C MET A 26 0.94 -6.87 0.45
N ASP A 27 0.98 -6.26 -0.69
CA ASP A 27 1.87 -5.22 -1.15
C ASP A 27 2.29 -4.21 -0.04
N LEU A 28 1.37 -3.83 0.83
CA LEU A 28 1.63 -2.99 2.01
C LEU A 28 2.83 -3.44 2.89
N TRP A 29 3.24 -4.73 2.85
CA TRP A 29 4.45 -5.18 3.53
C TRP A 29 5.71 -4.75 2.80
N ASP A 30 5.71 -4.86 1.49
CA ASP A 30 6.85 -4.49 0.65
C ASP A 30 7.00 -2.98 0.62
N PHE A 31 5.90 -2.23 0.52
CA PHE A 31 5.88 -0.78 0.71
C PHE A 31 6.42 -0.37 2.08
N GLY A 32 5.95 -1.00 3.16
CA GLY A 32 6.47 -0.74 4.50
C GLY A 32 7.97 -1.02 4.64
N ARG A 33 8.50 -2.02 3.91
CA ARG A 33 9.95 -2.29 3.86
C ARG A 33 10.71 -1.22 3.08
N MET A 34 10.16 -0.72 1.97
CA MET A 34 10.74 0.40 1.22
C MET A 34 10.89 1.64 2.11
N ILE A 35 9.84 1.99 2.87
CA ILE A 35 9.89 3.08 3.86
C ILE A 35 10.98 2.83 4.90
N SER A 36 11.10 1.59 5.38
CA SER A 36 12.12 1.23 6.37
C SER A 36 13.55 1.32 5.82
N HIS A 37 13.75 1.03 4.53
CA HIS A 37 15.04 1.21 3.86
C HIS A 37 15.46 2.68 3.77
N LYS A 38 14.50 3.62 3.82
CA LYS A 38 14.76 5.06 3.90
C LYS A 38 15.00 5.56 5.34
N GLY A 39 15.03 4.65 6.32
CA GLY A 39 15.32 4.96 7.72
C GLY A 39 14.10 5.43 8.53
N TYR A 40 12.89 5.18 8.04
CA TYR A 40 11.65 5.60 8.70
C TYR A 40 10.76 4.41 9.04
N SER A 41 9.85 4.58 9.99
CA SER A 41 8.84 3.58 10.31
C SER A 41 7.58 3.81 9.47
N ARG A 42 7.05 2.73 8.87
CA ARG A 42 5.72 2.79 8.23
C ARG A 42 4.63 3.29 9.18
N TRP A 43 4.79 3.06 10.48
CA TRP A 43 3.85 3.51 11.49
C TRP A 43 3.86 5.02 11.70
N ASP A 44 4.91 5.72 11.27
CA ASP A 44 4.94 7.19 11.28
C ASP A 44 3.90 7.76 10.33
N TYR A 45 3.61 7.06 9.24
CA TYR A 45 2.69 7.50 8.19
C TYR A 45 1.28 6.95 8.34
N TYR A 46 1.10 5.81 9.04
CA TYR A 46 -0.24 5.24 9.21
C TYR A 46 -1.17 6.19 9.98
N GLY A 47 -2.25 6.61 9.30
CA GLY A 47 -3.20 7.57 9.87
C GLY A 47 -2.69 8.99 9.98
N TYR A 48 -1.70 9.37 9.17
CA TYR A 48 -1.17 10.72 9.12
C TYR A 48 -1.97 11.59 8.14
N GLY A 49 -2.29 12.81 8.56
CA GLY A 49 -2.97 13.78 7.71
C GLY A 49 -4.33 13.32 7.18
N CYS A 50 -4.57 13.68 5.93
CA CYS A 50 -5.83 13.42 5.24
C CYS A 50 -5.77 12.15 4.37
N TRP A 51 -4.57 11.73 3.92
CA TRP A 51 -4.40 10.74 2.87
C TRP A 51 -3.65 9.48 3.31
N CYS A 52 -2.83 9.57 4.35
CA CYS A 52 -2.01 8.43 4.73
C CYS A 52 -2.79 7.37 5.53
N GLY A 53 -3.03 6.23 4.94
CA GLY A 53 -3.73 5.10 5.54
C GLY A 53 -5.06 4.79 4.84
N PRO A 54 -5.82 3.80 5.33
CA PRO A 54 -7.04 3.38 4.66
C PRO A 54 -8.10 4.48 4.69
N GLY A 55 -8.56 4.86 3.49
CA GLY A 55 -9.60 5.84 3.27
C GLY A 55 -9.10 7.30 3.34
N ALA A 56 -8.84 7.87 2.18
CA ALA A 56 -8.58 9.30 2.03
C ALA A 56 -9.74 10.15 2.58
N TYR A 57 -9.43 11.30 3.15
CA TYR A 57 -10.41 12.17 3.76
C TYR A 57 -10.40 13.56 3.13
N GLY A 58 -11.39 13.85 2.30
CA GLY A 58 -11.52 15.16 1.63
C GLY A 58 -10.61 15.32 0.41
N ASN A 59 -10.39 16.57 0.01
CA ASN A 59 -9.66 16.92 -1.22
C ASN A 59 -8.31 17.59 -0.94
N GLU A 60 -8.08 18.00 0.31
CA GLU A 60 -6.89 18.76 0.71
C GLU A 60 -5.84 17.82 1.30
N PHE A 61 -4.60 18.23 1.25
CA PHE A 61 -3.49 17.69 2.02
C PHE A 61 -2.93 18.76 2.95
N LEU A 62 -2.39 18.35 4.09
CA LEU A 62 -2.01 19.28 5.16
C LEU A 62 -0.54 19.72 5.08
N ASP A 63 0.31 18.91 4.48
CA ASP A 63 1.71 19.22 4.22
C ASP A 63 2.29 18.32 3.12
N SER A 64 3.58 18.45 2.80
CA SER A 64 4.22 17.66 1.75
C SER A 64 4.31 16.18 2.09
N THR A 65 4.32 15.79 3.37
CA THR A 65 4.27 14.39 3.78
C THR A 65 2.90 13.78 3.45
N ASP A 66 1.82 14.48 3.76
CA ASP A 66 0.46 14.07 3.44
C ASP A 66 0.21 14.05 1.92
N TYR A 67 0.82 15.00 1.20
CA TYR A 67 0.81 15.02 -0.27
C TYR A 67 1.48 13.77 -0.88
N CYS A 68 2.54 13.23 -0.26
CA CYS A 68 3.14 11.97 -0.71
C CYS A 68 2.13 10.82 -0.67
N CYS A 69 1.30 10.75 0.36
CA CYS A 69 0.25 9.74 0.45
C CYS A 69 -0.83 9.95 -0.62
N LYS A 70 -1.23 11.20 -0.85
CA LYS A 70 -2.19 11.54 -1.91
C LYS A 70 -1.70 11.07 -3.28
N THR A 71 -0.47 11.39 -3.63
CA THR A 71 0.11 10.98 -4.91
C THR A 71 0.30 9.47 -5.03
N HIS A 72 0.54 8.77 -3.91
CA HIS A 72 0.58 7.32 -3.86
C HIS A 72 -0.80 6.70 -4.16
N ASP A 73 -1.85 7.19 -3.51
CA ASP A 73 -3.22 6.73 -3.76
C ASP A 73 -3.64 6.99 -5.22
N GLU A 74 -3.35 8.19 -5.76
CA GLU A 74 -3.60 8.53 -7.16
C GLU A 74 -2.81 7.63 -8.13
N CYS A 75 -1.58 7.25 -7.77
CA CYS A 75 -0.80 6.29 -8.54
C CYS A 75 -1.48 4.91 -8.55
N TYR A 76 -1.94 4.44 -7.41
CA TYR A 76 -2.67 3.18 -7.30
C TYR A 76 -3.95 3.19 -8.14
N ASP A 77 -4.73 4.27 -8.06
CA ASP A 77 -5.93 4.44 -8.89
C ASP A 77 -5.61 4.38 -10.39
N SER A 78 -4.50 4.98 -10.81
CA SER A 78 -4.08 5.00 -12.21
C SER A 78 -3.71 3.61 -12.76
N VAL A 79 -3.23 2.70 -11.91
CA VAL A 79 -2.82 1.34 -12.32
C VAL A 79 -3.91 0.30 -12.09
N GLN A 80 -4.93 0.61 -11.29
CA GLN A 80 -6.01 -0.31 -10.97
C GLN A 80 -6.90 -0.58 -12.18
N ASN A 81 -7.09 -1.85 -12.52
CA ASN A 81 -7.99 -2.31 -13.58
C ASN A 81 -8.30 -3.80 -13.41
N SER A 82 -9.02 -4.42 -14.36
CA SER A 82 -9.39 -5.84 -14.30
C SER A 82 -8.21 -6.81 -14.19
N ASN A 83 -7.01 -6.39 -14.60
CA ASN A 83 -5.80 -7.21 -14.60
C ASN A 83 -4.76 -6.77 -13.57
N CYS A 84 -5.02 -5.70 -12.82
CA CYS A 84 -4.10 -5.17 -11.83
C CYS A 84 -4.87 -4.63 -10.62
N SER A 85 -4.67 -5.26 -9.49
CA SER A 85 -5.17 -4.79 -8.19
C SER A 85 -3.97 -4.41 -7.31
N PRO A 86 -3.69 -3.11 -7.14
CA PRO A 86 -2.50 -2.65 -6.43
C PRO A 86 -2.35 -3.24 -5.03
N TYR A 87 -3.45 -3.32 -4.28
CA TYR A 87 -3.44 -3.83 -2.90
C TYR A 87 -3.11 -5.32 -2.76
N TRP A 88 -3.14 -6.07 -3.86
CA TRP A 88 -2.90 -7.53 -3.89
C TRP A 88 -1.76 -7.93 -4.81
N ALA A 89 -1.17 -6.97 -5.51
CA ALA A 89 -0.05 -7.23 -6.40
C ALA A 89 1.20 -7.54 -5.59
N SER A 90 1.94 -8.56 -5.97
CA SER A 90 3.30 -8.78 -5.48
C SER A 90 4.30 -8.26 -6.49
N TYR A 91 5.40 -7.72 -6.01
CA TYR A 91 6.47 -7.20 -6.84
C TYR A 91 7.85 -7.50 -6.27
N LYS A 92 8.89 -7.24 -7.07
CA LYS A 92 10.28 -7.41 -6.69
C LYS A 92 11.02 -6.08 -6.83
N TYR A 93 11.91 -5.82 -5.90
CA TYR A 93 12.81 -4.68 -5.96
C TYR A 93 14.15 -5.00 -5.30
N ASP A 94 15.19 -4.29 -5.72
CA ASP A 94 16.51 -4.32 -5.12
C ASP A 94 16.82 -3.03 -4.38
N ARG A 95 17.64 -3.13 -3.33
CA ARG A 95 18.26 -1.99 -2.68
C ARG A 95 19.71 -1.90 -3.15
N LEU A 96 20.02 -0.85 -3.86
CA LEU A 96 21.38 -0.60 -4.37
C LEU A 96 22.33 -0.16 -3.25
N SER A 97 23.63 -0.25 -3.50
CA SER A 97 24.68 0.13 -2.54
C SER A 97 24.62 1.60 -2.12
N ASN A 98 24.10 2.47 -2.97
CA ASN A 98 23.86 3.88 -2.68
C ASN A 98 22.54 4.17 -1.92
N GLY A 99 21.80 3.11 -1.52
CA GLY A 99 20.54 3.21 -0.81
C GLY A 99 19.31 3.44 -1.70
N GLN A 100 19.47 3.61 -3.01
CA GLN A 100 18.35 3.72 -3.94
C GLN A 100 17.60 2.39 -4.06
N LEU A 101 16.30 2.46 -4.31
CA LEU A 101 15.44 1.32 -4.60
C LEU A 101 15.25 1.20 -6.11
N GLN A 102 15.26 -0.03 -6.62
CA GLN A 102 15.08 -0.33 -8.03
C GLN A 102 14.06 -1.45 -8.21
N CYS A 103 12.95 -1.17 -8.89
CA CYS A 103 11.96 -2.18 -9.26
C CYS A 103 12.53 -3.10 -10.33
N THR A 104 12.38 -4.43 -10.17
CA THR A 104 13.04 -5.44 -11.01
C THR A 104 12.10 -6.28 -11.86
N ASP A 105 10.79 -6.19 -11.64
CA ASP A 105 9.82 -6.86 -12.50
C ASP A 105 9.86 -6.30 -13.94
N ALA A 106 9.41 -7.10 -14.90
CA ALA A 106 9.34 -6.68 -16.29
C ALA A 106 8.46 -5.45 -16.49
N HIS A 107 8.88 -4.54 -17.36
CA HIS A 107 8.13 -3.33 -17.68
C HIS A 107 6.70 -3.67 -18.16
N GLY A 108 5.72 -2.85 -17.76
CA GLY A 108 4.32 -3.02 -18.13
C GLY A 108 3.53 -4.01 -17.29
N THR A 109 4.18 -4.86 -16.48
CA THR A 109 3.48 -5.77 -15.56
C THR A 109 2.83 -5.01 -14.41
N CYS A 110 1.79 -5.59 -13.82
CA CYS A 110 1.13 -5.04 -12.63
C CYS A 110 2.13 -4.83 -11.49
N GLY A 111 2.93 -5.86 -11.17
CA GLY A 111 3.95 -5.76 -10.12
C GLY A 111 4.93 -4.62 -10.34
N ARG A 112 5.40 -4.42 -11.60
CA ARG A 112 6.30 -3.30 -11.91
C ARG A 112 5.64 -1.95 -11.67
N LYS A 113 4.40 -1.75 -12.11
CA LYS A 113 3.67 -0.49 -11.94
C LYS A 113 3.44 -0.16 -10.47
N VAL A 114 3.02 -1.15 -9.69
CA VAL A 114 2.77 -0.99 -8.25
C VAL A 114 4.09 -0.72 -7.50
N CYS A 115 5.15 -1.44 -7.83
CA CYS A 115 6.48 -1.18 -7.27
C CYS A 115 6.93 0.27 -7.50
N GLU A 116 6.70 0.82 -8.70
CA GLU A 116 7.09 2.22 -9.00
C GLU A 116 6.24 3.22 -8.21
N CYS A 117 4.95 2.94 -7.95
CA CYS A 117 4.12 3.77 -7.07
C CYS A 117 4.69 3.80 -5.64
N ASP A 118 5.00 2.64 -5.08
CA ASP A 118 5.51 2.50 -3.72
C ASP A 118 6.91 3.11 -3.57
N LYS A 119 7.76 2.88 -4.56
CA LYS A 119 9.09 3.49 -4.60
C LYS A 119 8.98 5.02 -4.63
N ALA A 120 8.13 5.57 -5.49
CA ALA A 120 7.93 7.01 -5.59
C ALA A 120 7.44 7.61 -4.26
N ALA A 121 6.51 6.92 -3.57
CA ALA A 121 6.04 7.35 -2.26
C ALA A 121 7.14 7.28 -1.19
N ALA A 122 7.94 6.21 -1.15
CA ALA A 122 9.05 6.07 -0.21
C ALA A 122 10.12 7.16 -0.42
N ASP A 123 10.45 7.46 -1.68
CA ASP A 123 11.38 8.54 -2.04
C ASP A 123 10.80 9.93 -1.70
N CYS A 124 9.49 10.11 -1.89
CA CYS A 124 8.77 11.34 -1.52
C CYS A 124 8.81 11.56 -0.01
N PHE A 125 8.59 10.55 0.81
CA PHE A 125 8.69 10.65 2.27
C PHE A 125 10.10 11.01 2.73
N GLU A 126 11.14 10.43 2.11
CA GLU A 126 12.52 10.79 2.38
C GLU A 126 12.78 12.27 2.08
N ALA A 127 12.39 12.74 0.90
CA ALA A 127 12.60 14.11 0.46
C ALA A 127 11.84 15.14 1.32
N ASN A 128 10.67 14.76 1.87
CA ASN A 128 9.79 15.64 2.62
C ASN A 128 9.79 15.40 4.13
N ARG A 129 10.77 14.67 4.67
CA ARG A 129 10.83 14.38 6.11
C ARG A 129 10.79 15.63 6.98
N GLY A 130 11.35 16.73 6.52
CA GLY A 130 11.33 18.02 7.22
C GLY A 130 9.93 18.62 7.43
N THR A 131 8.94 18.19 6.67
CA THR A 131 7.54 18.65 6.83
C THR A 131 6.70 17.79 7.78
N TYR A 132 7.22 16.62 8.19
CA TYR A 132 6.52 15.70 9.07
C TYR A 132 6.21 16.33 10.43
N LYS A 133 4.96 16.26 10.84
CA LYS A 133 4.47 16.76 12.12
C LYS A 133 3.77 15.66 12.89
N SER A 134 4.37 15.20 13.99
CA SER A 134 3.86 14.06 14.75
C SER A 134 2.40 14.20 15.22
N TRP A 135 1.94 15.42 15.44
CA TRP A 135 0.56 15.71 15.84
C TRP A 135 -0.48 15.48 14.74
N LEU A 136 -0.05 15.40 13.46
CA LEU A 136 -0.93 15.05 12.34
C LEU A 136 -1.19 13.53 12.26
N ARG A 137 -0.54 12.72 13.07
CA ARG A 137 -0.79 11.28 13.15
C ARG A 137 -1.90 10.97 14.13
N GLY A 138 -2.86 10.13 13.71
CA GLY A 138 -3.94 9.69 14.58
C GLY A 138 -4.97 10.79 14.88
N LEU A 139 -5.18 11.71 13.95
CA LEU A 139 -6.24 12.71 14.06
C LEU A 139 -7.60 12.03 14.29
N SER A 140 -8.42 12.62 15.17
CA SER A 140 -9.80 12.21 15.34
C SER A 140 -10.59 12.39 14.03
N ASN A 141 -11.72 11.69 13.89
CA ASN A 141 -12.59 11.86 12.73
C ASN A 141 -13.10 13.32 12.60
N ASP A 142 -13.29 14.01 13.73
CA ASP A 142 -13.73 15.39 13.73
C ASP A 142 -12.62 16.35 13.29
N ASP A 143 -11.39 16.11 13.73
CA ASP A 143 -10.24 16.88 13.28
C ASP A 143 -9.98 16.67 11.80
N ARG A 144 -10.05 15.42 11.31
CA ARG A 144 -9.95 15.14 9.88
C ARG A 144 -11.03 15.87 9.08
N ARG A 145 -12.29 15.82 9.51
CA ARG A 145 -13.37 16.55 8.83
C ARG A 145 -13.08 18.03 8.71
N ARG A 146 -12.60 18.65 9.78
CA ARG A 146 -12.27 20.07 9.81
C ARG A 146 -11.07 20.42 8.95
N LEU A 147 -9.98 19.64 9.07
CA LEU A 147 -8.71 19.96 8.42
C LEU A 147 -8.70 19.61 6.93
N CYS A 148 -9.37 18.52 6.55
CA CYS A 148 -9.27 17.93 5.21
C CYS A 148 -10.40 18.35 4.26
N ASN A 149 -11.37 19.12 4.72
CA ASN A 149 -12.51 19.55 3.90
C ASN A 149 -12.39 21.04 3.55
N ARG A 150 -12.14 21.35 2.27
CA ARG A 150 -11.99 22.72 1.76
C ARG A 150 -13.18 23.64 2.07
N ALA A 151 -14.39 23.10 2.09
CA ALA A 151 -15.58 23.87 2.43
C ALA A 151 -15.55 24.36 3.89
N TYR A 152 -14.96 23.57 4.79
CA TYR A 152 -14.83 23.93 6.20
C TYR A 152 -13.77 25.02 6.40
N ILE A 153 -12.65 24.96 5.68
CA ILE A 153 -11.55 25.94 5.76
C ILE A 153 -12.02 27.32 5.26
N ARG A 154 -12.86 27.37 4.22
CA ARG A 154 -13.41 28.63 3.68
C ARG A 154 -14.42 29.33 4.60
N GLN A 155 -15.00 28.63 5.57
CA GLN A 155 -15.97 29.19 6.51
C GLN A 155 -15.33 29.89 7.73
N GLY A 156 -14.00 30.05 7.76
CA GLY A 156 -13.32 30.90 8.75
C GLY A 156 -13.33 30.35 10.18
N TYR A 157 -13.48 29.06 10.38
CA TYR A 157 -13.43 28.46 11.72
C TYR A 157 -12.02 28.39 12.34
N TRP A 158 -11.07 29.10 11.74
CA TRP A 158 -9.71 29.27 12.24
C TRP A 158 -9.39 30.75 12.37
N SER A 159 -9.77 31.35 13.45
CA SER A 159 -9.22 32.62 13.93
C SER A 159 -8.67 32.43 15.35
#